data_1589b9dfc9d40607f0851e6a3b6bf8e9
#
_entry.id   1589b9dfc9d40607f0851e6a3b6bf8e9
#
_cell.length_a   1.000
_cell.length_b   1.000
_cell.length_c   1.000
_cell.angle_alpha   90.00
_cell.angle_beta   90.00
_cell.angle_gamma   90.00
#
_symmetry.space_group_name_H-M   'P 1'
#
loop_
_entity.id
_entity.type
_entity.pdbx_description
1 polymer ?
#
loop_
_entity_poly.entity_id
_entity_poly.type
_entity_poly.pdbx_seq_one_letter_code
_entity_poly.pdbx_strand_id
1 'polypeptide(L)'
;MLAYGPTGHEIVGGIADKVIANTPAAEKIYALTDGITLERAATIPDEIKSWDKNGVDDPKAFPRYRDHLKIDNQLREFWRANPPTQDSKSAVPSHHWFHYTDVPVLNPEKYADGKTGRTQWDIVHMIAFCVDVLRGAVPENNPRKITKPVAVILLAHYAGDIHQPLHVGAEYFNHGGQPVDPDRGQAGLEDEGGNTLILELLHGRSDIMAKRGMKLHGFWDHDAVMANLPPIAPDLSKEERYQKIDQAKRAIIDSCIKEQPRNWRAPASIALRNYGEFWADDILPLAREAHERLQFINVHETIDQEKAVMAGDAREKNTADRVGYLDWTAKVVREQLNRAGWRLADLLTQAVGSTSTNSTAPIAAPEPIAAPAGTREPSATPTAEQKSTAPSPATATSAKAAPGADFGPYPANYKEIITTWMKKYSLDASRLEWQGEPKQAEMPNASGQRFSGYLIIFNTPDRGTMKTRSVLIRDGVVVSNSGF
;
A
#
# COMPACT_ATOMS: atom_id res chain seq x y z
N MET A 1 0.88 -0.82 -3.97
CA MET A 1 1.62 -1.56 -2.93
C MET A 1 0.99 -2.92 -2.78
N LEU A 2 1.75 -3.97 -2.80
CA LEU A 2 1.32 -5.36 -2.59
C LEU A 2 2.14 -5.88 -1.42
N ALA A 3 1.55 -5.91 -0.21
CA ALA A 3 2.22 -6.50 0.95
C ALA A 3 2.42 -8.00 0.76
N TYR A 4 3.55 -8.53 1.19
CA TYR A 4 3.99 -9.92 0.99
C TYR A 4 3.66 -10.55 -0.37
N GLY A 5 3.24 -9.80 -1.37
CA GLY A 5 2.76 -10.27 -2.64
C GLY A 5 1.74 -11.42 -2.52
N PRO A 6 1.09 -11.84 -3.60
CA PRO A 6 0.08 -12.89 -3.52
C PRO A 6 0.59 -14.18 -2.87
N THR A 7 1.84 -14.57 -3.16
CA THR A 7 2.42 -15.82 -2.61
C THR A 7 2.54 -15.80 -1.09
N GLY A 8 2.99 -14.69 -0.50
CA GLY A 8 3.11 -14.58 0.95
C GLY A 8 1.77 -14.60 1.66
N HIS A 9 0.78 -13.84 1.15
CA HIS A 9 -0.58 -13.86 1.66
C HIS A 9 -1.23 -15.25 1.56
N GLU A 10 -1.06 -15.95 0.44
CA GLU A 10 -1.53 -17.32 0.28
C GLU A 10 -0.88 -18.28 1.29
N ILE A 11 0.40 -18.11 1.62
CA ILE A 11 1.07 -18.91 2.65
C ILE A 11 0.43 -18.65 4.02
N VAL A 12 0.22 -17.39 4.41
CA VAL A 12 -0.40 -17.01 5.69
C VAL A 12 -1.81 -17.59 5.79
N GLY A 13 -2.65 -17.36 4.79
CA GLY A 13 -4.02 -17.90 4.74
C GLY A 13 -4.05 -19.42 4.73
N GLY A 14 -3.17 -20.07 3.96
CA GLY A 14 -3.06 -21.53 3.86
C GLY A 14 -2.60 -22.19 5.17
N ILE A 15 -1.70 -21.56 5.93
CA ILE A 15 -1.35 -22.02 7.29
C ILE A 15 -2.58 -21.93 8.19
N ALA A 16 -3.30 -20.79 8.17
CA ALA A 16 -4.48 -20.61 8.99
C ALA A 16 -5.58 -21.63 8.64
N ASP A 17 -5.86 -21.89 7.35
CA ASP A 17 -6.79 -22.93 6.91
C ASP A 17 -6.42 -24.32 7.46
N LYS A 18 -5.16 -24.68 7.46
CA LYS A 18 -4.68 -25.96 8.00
C LYS A 18 -4.82 -26.04 9.52
N VAL A 19 -4.52 -24.95 10.24
CA VAL A 19 -4.59 -24.89 11.71
C VAL A 19 -6.02 -25.02 12.20
N ILE A 20 -6.98 -24.38 11.54
CA ILE A 20 -8.39 -24.45 11.92
C ILE A 20 -9.12 -25.65 11.34
N ALA A 21 -8.51 -26.42 10.46
CA ALA A 21 -9.15 -27.54 9.78
C ALA A 21 -9.91 -28.47 10.76
N ASN A 22 -11.11 -28.89 10.36
CA ASN A 22 -11.97 -29.76 11.15
C ASN A 22 -12.39 -29.19 12.51
N THR A 23 -12.41 -27.87 12.67
CA THR A 23 -12.91 -27.22 13.89
C THR A 23 -14.27 -26.54 13.64
N PRO A 24 -15.11 -26.35 14.67
CA PRO A 24 -16.34 -25.57 14.53
C PRO A 24 -16.10 -24.12 14.08
N ALA A 25 -14.91 -23.58 14.32
CA ALA A 25 -14.53 -22.25 13.85
C ALA A 25 -14.36 -22.23 12.32
N ALA A 26 -13.76 -23.27 11.74
CA ALA A 26 -13.62 -23.39 10.28
C ALA A 26 -14.99 -23.41 9.59
N GLU A 27 -15.94 -24.18 10.09
CA GLU A 27 -17.31 -24.25 9.55
C GLU A 27 -17.98 -22.86 9.53
N LYS A 28 -17.86 -22.10 10.63
CA LYS A 28 -18.40 -20.75 10.72
C LYS A 28 -17.72 -19.77 9.78
N ILE A 29 -16.37 -19.82 9.68
CA ILE A 29 -15.58 -18.95 8.82
C ILE A 29 -15.93 -19.20 7.35
N TYR A 30 -15.96 -20.46 6.91
CA TYR A 30 -16.29 -20.80 5.53
C TYR A 30 -17.76 -20.51 5.18
N ALA A 31 -18.67 -20.64 6.14
CA ALA A 31 -20.06 -20.20 5.95
C ALA A 31 -20.17 -18.68 5.78
N LEU A 32 -19.36 -17.89 6.50
CA LEU A 32 -19.29 -16.43 6.31
C LEU A 32 -18.73 -16.05 4.94
N THR A 33 -17.65 -16.71 4.51
CA THR A 33 -16.94 -16.38 3.26
C THR A 33 -17.52 -17.09 2.02
N ASP A 34 -18.69 -17.73 2.13
CA ASP A 34 -19.33 -18.48 1.04
C ASP A 34 -18.41 -19.58 0.47
N GLY A 35 -17.64 -20.23 1.33
CA GLY A 35 -16.69 -21.28 0.97
C GLY A 35 -15.31 -20.81 0.46
N ILE A 36 -15.08 -19.50 0.37
CA ILE A 36 -13.74 -18.97 0.04
C ILE A 36 -12.79 -19.32 1.20
N THR A 37 -11.69 -20.01 0.89
CA THR A 37 -10.64 -20.37 1.86
C THR A 37 -9.89 -19.14 2.35
N LEU A 38 -9.24 -19.21 3.52
CA LEU A 38 -8.40 -18.11 4.02
C LEU A 38 -7.18 -17.88 3.11
N GLU A 39 -6.63 -18.94 2.50
CA GLU A 39 -5.59 -18.84 1.47
C GLU A 39 -6.03 -17.92 0.33
N ARG A 40 -7.25 -18.10 -0.16
CA ARG A 40 -7.80 -17.27 -1.24
C ARG A 40 -8.25 -15.88 -0.74
N ALA A 41 -8.87 -15.81 0.41
CA ALA A 41 -9.34 -14.57 1.01
C ALA A 41 -8.19 -13.57 1.23
N ALA A 42 -7.03 -14.06 1.62
CA ALA A 42 -5.87 -13.24 1.94
C ALA A 42 -5.33 -12.41 0.77
N THR A 43 -5.65 -12.74 -0.49
CA THR A 43 -5.21 -11.94 -1.65
C THR A 43 -6.26 -10.93 -2.13
N ILE A 44 -7.50 -11.05 -1.68
CA ILE A 44 -8.63 -10.24 -2.16
C ILE A 44 -8.44 -8.73 -1.94
N PRO A 45 -8.02 -8.25 -0.75
CA PRO A 45 -7.89 -6.80 -0.50
C PRO A 45 -6.92 -6.10 -1.44
N ASP A 46 -5.86 -6.75 -1.88
CA ASP A 46 -4.97 -6.21 -2.90
C ASP A 46 -5.56 -6.28 -4.31
N GLU A 47 -6.29 -7.33 -4.59
CA GLU A 47 -6.91 -7.52 -5.89
C GLU A 47 -7.98 -6.46 -6.19
N ILE A 48 -8.75 -6.04 -5.19
CA ILE A 48 -9.76 -4.99 -5.35
C ILE A 48 -9.17 -3.59 -5.59
N LYS A 49 -7.88 -3.37 -5.33
CA LYS A 49 -7.18 -2.14 -5.75
C LYS A 49 -7.18 -1.96 -7.27
N SER A 50 -7.41 -3.02 -8.04
CA SER A 50 -7.60 -2.91 -9.49
C SER A 50 -8.84 -2.09 -9.89
N TRP A 51 -9.83 -1.99 -9.00
CA TRP A 51 -11.03 -1.15 -9.21
C TRP A 51 -10.72 0.35 -9.12
N ASP A 52 -9.61 0.75 -8.50
CA ASP A 52 -9.22 2.15 -8.36
C ASP A 52 -9.03 2.84 -9.70
N LYS A 53 -8.60 2.08 -10.70
CA LYS A 53 -8.34 2.61 -12.05
C LYS A 53 -9.60 2.77 -12.89
N ASN A 54 -10.53 1.82 -12.81
CA ASN A 54 -11.65 1.73 -13.74
C ASN A 54 -13.02 1.78 -13.04
N GLY A 55 -13.05 1.73 -11.72
CA GLY A 55 -14.26 1.62 -10.91
C GLY A 55 -14.78 0.19 -10.79
N VAL A 56 -15.64 -0.03 -9.80
CA VAL A 56 -16.23 -1.35 -9.50
C VAL A 56 -17.25 -1.80 -10.54
N ASP A 57 -17.78 -0.88 -11.33
CA ASP A 57 -18.82 -1.17 -12.33
C ASP A 57 -18.23 -1.49 -13.71
N ASP A 58 -16.89 -1.41 -13.88
CA ASP A 58 -16.25 -1.87 -15.11
C ASP A 58 -16.42 -3.39 -15.27
N PRO A 59 -17.09 -3.85 -16.34
CA PRO A 59 -17.31 -5.27 -16.59
C PRO A 59 -16.00 -6.07 -16.79
N LYS A 60 -14.88 -5.39 -17.05
CA LYS A 60 -13.55 -5.98 -17.15
C LYS A 60 -12.82 -6.03 -15.80
N ALA A 61 -13.28 -5.23 -14.83
CA ALA A 61 -12.73 -5.21 -13.50
C ALA A 61 -13.31 -6.41 -12.74
N PHE A 62 -12.48 -7.40 -12.51
CA PHE A 62 -12.72 -8.52 -11.60
C PHE A 62 -13.89 -9.48 -11.88
N PRO A 63 -13.70 -10.47 -12.77
CA PRO A 63 -14.62 -11.61 -12.87
C PRO A 63 -14.39 -12.67 -11.77
N ARG A 64 -13.40 -12.54 -10.89
CA ARG A 64 -12.92 -13.65 -10.03
C ARG A 64 -13.89 -14.06 -8.92
N TYR A 65 -14.88 -13.23 -8.56
CA TYR A 65 -15.89 -13.55 -7.52
C TYR A 65 -17.27 -13.81 -8.07
N ARG A 66 -17.41 -14.03 -9.39
CA ARG A 66 -18.73 -14.28 -10.01
C ARG A 66 -19.45 -15.48 -9.42
N ASP A 67 -18.71 -16.49 -8.98
CA ASP A 67 -19.27 -17.68 -8.33
C ASP A 67 -19.65 -17.42 -6.88
N HIS A 68 -19.26 -16.26 -6.31
CA HIS A 68 -19.52 -15.81 -4.93
C HIS A 68 -20.19 -14.45 -4.95
N LEU A 69 -21.34 -14.32 -5.61
CA LEU A 69 -22.05 -13.04 -5.84
C LEU A 69 -22.33 -12.26 -4.55
N LYS A 70 -22.60 -12.99 -3.47
CA LYS A 70 -22.87 -12.39 -2.16
C LYS A 70 -21.66 -11.65 -1.61
N ILE A 71 -20.47 -12.25 -1.77
CA ILE A 71 -19.20 -11.67 -1.33
C ILE A 71 -18.78 -10.54 -2.28
N ASP A 72 -18.91 -10.74 -3.60
CA ASP A 72 -18.61 -9.73 -4.61
C ASP A 72 -19.38 -8.43 -4.34
N ASN A 73 -20.68 -8.52 -4.10
CA ASN A 73 -21.51 -7.35 -3.79
C ASN A 73 -21.06 -6.62 -2.51
N GLN A 74 -20.71 -7.36 -1.45
CA GLN A 74 -20.24 -6.76 -0.20
C GLN A 74 -18.86 -6.10 -0.36
N LEU A 75 -17.95 -6.69 -1.14
CA LEU A 75 -16.66 -6.08 -1.45
C LEU A 75 -16.80 -4.79 -2.27
N ARG A 76 -17.75 -4.75 -3.21
CA ARG A 76 -18.04 -3.53 -3.99
C ARG A 76 -18.60 -2.42 -3.11
N GLU A 77 -19.51 -2.75 -2.18
CA GLU A 77 -20.03 -1.78 -1.20
C GLU A 77 -18.91 -1.29 -0.26
N PHE A 78 -18.04 -2.18 0.20
CA PHE A 78 -16.87 -1.82 0.99
C PHE A 78 -15.95 -0.86 0.22
N TRP A 79 -15.64 -1.15 -1.05
CA TRP A 79 -14.79 -0.29 -1.87
C TRP A 79 -15.44 1.08 -2.09
N ARG A 80 -16.75 1.14 -2.40
CA ARG A 80 -17.47 2.42 -2.56
C ARG A 80 -17.50 3.26 -1.29
N ALA A 81 -17.55 2.62 -0.12
CA ALA A 81 -17.54 3.31 1.17
C ALA A 81 -16.15 3.79 1.58
N ASN A 82 -15.09 3.29 0.96
CA ASN A 82 -13.69 3.58 1.27
C ASN A 82 -12.88 3.81 -0.03
N PRO A 83 -13.27 4.79 -0.87
CA PRO A 83 -12.67 5.00 -2.18
C PRO A 83 -11.18 5.39 -2.04
N PRO A 84 -10.38 5.15 -3.08
CA PRO A 84 -8.98 5.59 -3.08
C PRO A 84 -8.91 7.11 -2.94
N THR A 85 -8.09 7.59 -2.03
CA THR A 85 -7.77 9.00 -1.86
C THR A 85 -6.36 9.14 -1.31
N GLN A 86 -5.66 10.16 -1.74
CA GLN A 86 -4.35 10.55 -1.22
C GLN A 86 -4.46 11.65 -0.15
N ASP A 87 -5.64 12.27 -0.02
CA ASP A 87 -5.87 13.31 0.98
C ASP A 87 -5.97 12.71 2.39
N SER A 88 -4.89 12.77 3.15
CA SER A 88 -4.82 12.32 4.55
C SER A 88 -5.75 13.08 5.50
N LYS A 89 -6.32 14.21 5.06
CA LYS A 89 -7.32 15.00 5.80
C LYS A 89 -8.75 14.65 5.41
N SER A 90 -8.93 13.75 4.46
CA SER A 90 -10.26 13.30 4.05
C SER A 90 -11.01 12.72 5.24
N ALA A 91 -12.28 13.10 5.41
CA ALA A 91 -13.17 12.50 6.39
C ALA A 91 -13.53 11.04 6.05
N VAL A 92 -13.34 10.65 4.79
CA VAL A 92 -13.56 9.30 4.29
C VAL A 92 -12.21 8.63 4.14
N PRO A 93 -11.89 7.59 4.94
CA PRO A 93 -10.62 6.89 4.83
C PRO A 93 -10.55 6.14 3.50
N SER A 94 -9.37 6.14 2.90
CA SER A 94 -9.05 5.26 1.77
C SER A 94 -8.81 3.84 2.26
N HIS A 95 -9.32 2.83 1.53
CA HIS A 95 -8.98 1.44 1.84
C HIS A 95 -7.47 1.16 1.70
N HIS A 96 -6.69 2.01 1.03
CA HIS A 96 -5.24 1.91 0.96
C HIS A 96 -4.56 2.14 2.32
N TRP A 97 -5.12 3.00 3.19
CA TRP A 97 -4.53 3.29 4.51
C TRP A 97 -4.65 2.12 5.48
N PHE A 98 -5.56 1.17 5.21
CA PHE A 98 -5.88 0.06 6.09
C PHE A 98 -4.79 -1.02 6.13
N HIS A 99 -3.79 -0.94 5.26
CA HIS A 99 -2.78 -1.95 5.05
C HIS A 99 -1.50 -1.73 5.85
N TYR A 100 -1.29 -0.53 6.43
CA TYR A 100 -0.03 -0.16 7.04
C TYR A 100 -0.18 0.87 8.16
N THR A 101 0.90 1.07 8.88
CA THR A 101 1.19 2.22 9.74
C THR A 101 2.68 2.55 9.58
N ASP A 102 3.05 3.83 9.71
CA ASP A 102 4.41 4.31 9.43
C ASP A 102 5.07 4.80 10.73
N VAL A 103 5.18 3.90 11.72
CA VAL A 103 5.80 4.22 13.01
C VAL A 103 7.28 4.56 12.80
N PRO A 104 7.82 5.68 13.35
CA PRO A 104 9.24 5.98 13.26
C PRO A 104 10.10 4.86 13.84
N VAL A 105 11.04 4.32 13.06
CA VAL A 105 11.83 3.15 13.47
C VAL A 105 13.11 3.48 14.22
N LEU A 106 13.54 4.73 14.25
CA LEU A 106 14.83 5.11 14.86
C LEU A 106 14.89 4.77 16.36
N ASN A 107 13.79 4.96 17.09
CA ASN A 107 13.71 4.67 18.53
C ASN A 107 12.35 4.09 18.93
N PRO A 108 11.83 3.07 18.24
CA PRO A 108 10.51 2.54 18.54
C PRO A 108 10.58 1.76 19.86
N GLU A 109 9.74 2.11 20.81
CA GLU A 109 9.51 1.28 21.99
C GLU A 109 8.30 0.39 21.76
N LYS A 110 7.11 1.00 21.59
CA LYS A 110 5.85 0.32 21.27
C LYS A 110 5.00 1.17 20.35
N TYR A 111 4.04 0.52 19.73
CA TYR A 111 3.06 1.20 18.88
C TYR A 111 2.34 2.34 19.62
N ALA A 112 1.93 2.13 20.89
CA ALA A 112 1.20 3.12 21.66
C ALA A 112 2.05 4.30 22.19
N ASP A 113 3.39 4.24 22.12
CA ASP A 113 4.27 5.23 22.77
C ASP A 113 4.43 6.54 21.98
N GLY A 114 3.93 6.61 20.73
CA GLY A 114 4.04 7.80 19.89
C GLY A 114 2.75 8.14 19.13
N LYS A 115 2.85 9.07 18.20
CA LYS A 115 1.72 9.55 17.38
C LYS A 115 2.02 9.56 15.88
N THR A 116 3.26 9.76 15.50
CA THR A 116 3.67 9.89 14.11
C THR A 116 3.43 8.58 13.35
N GLY A 117 2.92 8.69 12.12
CA GLY A 117 2.64 7.55 11.26
C GLY A 117 1.42 6.72 11.65
N ARG A 118 0.77 7.05 12.78
CA ARG A 118 -0.39 6.33 13.30
C ARG A 118 -1.67 7.09 12.98
N THR A 119 -2.69 6.37 12.55
CA THR A 119 -4.01 6.96 12.27
C THR A 119 -5.11 6.07 12.84
N GLN A 120 -6.30 6.64 13.03
CA GLN A 120 -7.47 5.85 13.44
C GLN A 120 -7.93 4.81 12.40
N TRP A 121 -7.31 4.80 11.22
CA TRP A 121 -7.64 3.94 10.08
C TRP A 121 -6.44 3.11 9.63
N ASP A 122 -5.35 3.11 10.36
CA ASP A 122 -4.21 2.25 10.06
C ASP A 122 -4.50 0.77 10.35
N ILE A 123 -3.58 -0.08 9.98
CA ILE A 123 -3.73 -1.53 10.07
C ILE A 123 -4.05 -2.02 11.49
N VAL A 124 -3.48 -1.38 12.53
CA VAL A 124 -3.70 -1.76 13.93
C VAL A 124 -5.15 -1.51 14.33
N HIS A 125 -5.68 -0.32 14.02
CA HIS A 125 -7.06 0.03 14.29
C HIS A 125 -8.05 -0.74 13.42
N MET A 126 -7.68 -1.06 12.18
CA MET A 126 -8.56 -1.83 11.29
C MET A 126 -8.66 -3.29 11.68
N ILE A 127 -7.60 -3.89 12.22
CA ILE A 127 -7.69 -5.24 12.84
C ILE A 127 -8.68 -5.19 14.00
N ALA A 128 -8.57 -4.20 14.90
CA ALA A 128 -9.49 -4.03 16.02
C ALA A 128 -10.95 -3.85 15.54
N PHE A 129 -11.18 -3.01 14.52
CA PHE A 129 -12.50 -2.77 13.95
C PHE A 129 -13.11 -4.05 13.36
N CYS A 130 -12.36 -4.83 12.60
CA CYS A 130 -12.81 -6.09 12.03
C CYS A 130 -13.17 -7.12 13.13
N VAL A 131 -12.38 -7.20 14.21
CA VAL A 131 -12.70 -8.03 15.38
C VAL A 131 -14.01 -7.59 16.02
N ASP A 132 -14.21 -6.29 16.20
CA ASP A 132 -15.42 -5.73 16.80
C ASP A 132 -16.67 -6.03 15.93
N VAL A 133 -16.53 -5.98 14.59
CA VAL A 133 -17.60 -6.41 13.66
C VAL A 133 -17.93 -7.90 13.81
N LEU A 134 -16.91 -8.77 13.84
CA LEU A 134 -17.12 -10.22 13.99
C LEU A 134 -17.81 -10.56 15.31
N ARG A 135 -17.47 -9.86 16.37
CA ARG A 135 -18.06 -10.04 17.70
C ARG A 135 -19.41 -9.33 17.89
N GLY A 136 -19.85 -8.54 16.92
CA GLY A 136 -21.10 -7.79 16.94
C GLY A 136 -21.06 -6.53 17.82
N ALA A 137 -19.90 -6.07 18.26
CA ALA A 137 -19.71 -4.79 18.94
C ALA A 137 -19.88 -3.61 17.96
N VAL A 138 -19.51 -3.80 16.70
CA VAL A 138 -19.80 -2.89 15.59
C VAL A 138 -20.82 -3.55 14.67
N PRO A 139 -21.95 -2.89 14.33
CA PRO A 139 -22.97 -3.47 13.46
C PRO A 139 -22.48 -3.57 12.00
N GLU A 140 -22.99 -4.55 11.25
CA GLU A 140 -22.61 -4.77 9.84
C GLU A 140 -23.08 -3.65 8.90
N ASN A 141 -24.06 -2.84 9.30
CA ASN A 141 -24.49 -1.66 8.54
C ASN A 141 -23.66 -0.40 8.86
N ASN A 142 -22.44 -0.58 9.38
CA ASN A 142 -21.53 0.52 9.67
C ASN A 142 -21.18 1.34 8.42
N PRO A 143 -20.73 2.61 8.59
CA PRO A 143 -20.41 3.50 7.46
C PRO A 143 -19.32 2.95 6.52
N ARG A 144 -18.42 2.08 7.01
CA ARG A 144 -17.34 1.48 6.23
C ARG A 144 -17.77 0.27 5.40
N LYS A 145 -19.02 -0.20 5.57
CA LYS A 145 -19.55 -1.40 4.91
C LYS A 145 -18.69 -2.65 5.14
N ILE A 146 -18.06 -2.71 6.32
CA ILE A 146 -17.33 -3.90 6.75
C ILE A 146 -18.34 -4.83 7.43
N THR A 147 -18.82 -5.79 6.65
CA THR A 147 -19.68 -6.90 7.13
C THR A 147 -18.83 -8.00 7.74
N LYS A 148 -19.42 -9.00 8.39
CA LYS A 148 -18.65 -10.14 8.91
C LYS A 148 -17.85 -10.89 7.84
N PRO A 149 -18.41 -11.20 6.64
CA PRO A 149 -17.62 -11.74 5.55
C PRO A 149 -16.45 -10.86 5.14
N VAL A 150 -16.67 -9.56 4.96
CA VAL A 150 -15.60 -8.60 4.61
C VAL A 150 -14.56 -8.53 5.73
N ALA A 151 -14.96 -8.55 7.00
CA ALA A 151 -14.03 -8.55 8.13
C ALA A 151 -13.12 -9.80 8.14
N VAL A 152 -13.65 -10.99 7.83
CA VAL A 152 -12.81 -12.20 7.69
C VAL A 152 -11.80 -12.04 6.56
N ILE A 153 -12.22 -11.54 5.39
CA ILE A 153 -11.36 -11.33 4.22
C ILE A 153 -10.25 -10.31 4.54
N LEU A 154 -10.60 -9.18 5.16
CA LEU A 154 -9.65 -8.16 5.56
C LEU A 154 -8.66 -8.71 6.59
N LEU A 155 -9.12 -9.42 7.63
CA LEU A 155 -8.23 -10.01 8.64
C LEU A 155 -7.29 -11.06 8.06
N ALA A 156 -7.75 -11.87 7.08
CA ALA A 156 -6.91 -12.84 6.40
C ALA A 156 -5.72 -12.16 5.69
N HIS A 157 -5.94 -10.95 5.16
CA HIS A 157 -4.92 -10.14 4.51
C HIS A 157 -4.05 -9.37 5.53
N TYR A 158 -4.69 -8.63 6.44
CA TYR A 158 -3.97 -7.77 7.40
C TYR A 158 -3.07 -8.57 8.35
N ALA A 159 -3.37 -9.84 8.62
CA ALA A 159 -2.44 -10.69 9.34
C ALA A 159 -1.12 -10.88 8.59
N GLY A 160 -1.13 -10.92 7.27
CA GLY A 160 0.08 -10.89 6.46
C GLY A 160 0.78 -9.54 6.53
N ASP A 161 0.04 -8.46 6.26
CA ASP A 161 0.57 -7.10 6.21
C ASP A 161 1.28 -6.70 7.50
N ILE A 162 0.62 -6.85 8.66
CA ILE A 162 1.16 -6.44 9.95
C ILE A 162 2.40 -7.26 10.38
N HIS A 163 2.66 -8.40 9.74
CA HIS A 163 3.86 -9.20 9.98
C HIS A 163 4.99 -8.92 8.96
N GLN A 164 4.77 -8.00 8.01
CA GLN A 164 5.81 -7.44 7.15
C GLN A 164 6.37 -6.17 7.81
N PRO A 165 7.66 -6.12 8.17
CA PRO A 165 8.22 -5.03 8.97
C PRO A 165 7.97 -3.63 8.43
N LEU A 166 8.02 -3.45 7.10
CA LEU A 166 7.84 -2.15 6.46
C LEU A 166 6.36 -1.74 6.29
N HIS A 167 5.40 -2.59 6.70
CA HIS A 167 4.01 -2.22 6.91
C HIS A 167 3.71 -1.69 8.31
N VAL A 168 4.71 -1.72 9.20
CA VAL A 168 4.56 -1.25 10.58
C VAL A 168 5.47 -0.08 10.87
N GLY A 169 6.66 -0.02 10.26
CA GLY A 169 7.63 1.02 10.52
C GLY A 169 8.22 1.65 9.27
N ALA A 170 8.45 2.96 9.35
CA ALA A 170 9.09 3.77 8.33
C ALA A 170 10.29 4.53 8.90
N GLU A 171 11.32 4.77 8.07
CA GLU A 171 12.40 5.65 8.43
C GLU A 171 12.01 7.10 8.12
N TYR A 172 12.32 8.00 9.05
CA TYR A 172 12.11 9.42 8.87
C TYR A 172 13.46 10.12 8.72
N PHE A 173 13.55 11.05 7.79
CA PHE A 173 14.78 11.79 7.52
C PHE A 173 14.52 13.29 7.62
N ASN A 174 15.49 14.04 8.16
CA ASN A 174 15.50 15.49 8.04
C ASN A 174 15.87 15.94 6.62
N HIS A 175 15.77 17.23 6.31
CA HIS A 175 16.14 17.77 5.01
C HIS A 175 17.62 17.55 4.61
N GLY A 176 18.49 17.20 5.56
CA GLY A 176 19.88 16.82 5.32
C GLY A 176 20.06 15.32 5.06
N GLY A 177 18.98 14.55 4.95
CA GLY A 177 19.01 13.11 4.69
C GLY A 177 19.49 12.26 5.86
N GLN A 178 19.47 12.80 7.08
CA GLN A 178 19.82 12.03 8.28
C GLN A 178 18.59 11.49 8.97
N PRO A 179 18.61 10.23 9.43
CA PRO A 179 17.53 9.64 10.22
C PRO A 179 17.18 10.49 11.44
N VAL A 180 15.88 10.66 11.70
CA VAL A 180 15.35 11.43 12.83
C VAL A 180 14.14 10.73 13.43
N ASP A 181 13.78 11.12 14.64
CA ASP A 181 12.60 10.61 15.34
C ASP A 181 11.58 11.73 15.58
N PRO A 182 10.52 11.80 14.76
CA PRO A 182 9.48 12.81 14.92
C PRO A 182 8.71 12.72 16.23
N ASP A 183 8.58 11.53 16.81
CA ASP A 183 7.91 11.36 18.12
C ASP A 183 8.73 11.97 19.28
N ARG A 184 10.02 12.26 19.04
CA ARG A 184 10.90 13.02 19.95
C ARG A 184 11.06 14.49 19.56
N GLY A 185 10.19 15.01 18.71
CA GLY A 185 10.16 16.43 18.32
C GLY A 185 11.17 16.82 17.24
N GLN A 186 11.79 15.86 16.55
CA GLN A 186 12.66 16.13 15.42
C GLN A 186 11.83 16.21 14.13
N ALA A 187 11.98 17.29 13.36
CA ALA A 187 11.29 17.43 12.09
C ALA A 187 11.86 16.45 11.04
N GLY A 188 11.00 15.74 10.35
CA GLY A 188 11.39 14.79 9.30
C GLY A 188 10.22 14.37 8.43
N LEU A 189 10.54 13.83 7.26
CA LEU A 189 9.61 13.24 6.31
C LEU A 189 9.94 11.75 6.19
N GLU A 190 8.92 10.94 5.95
CA GLU A 190 9.04 9.50 5.89
C GLU A 190 9.49 8.97 4.52
N ASP A 191 9.95 7.73 4.49
CA ASP A 191 10.28 6.94 3.30
C ASP A 191 9.11 6.08 2.80
N GLU A 192 7.89 6.27 3.34
CA GLU A 192 6.69 5.47 3.04
C GLU A 192 6.92 3.96 3.21
N GLY A 193 7.50 3.58 4.35
CA GLY A 193 7.87 2.18 4.61
C GLY A 193 8.81 1.60 3.55
N GLY A 194 9.78 2.38 3.09
CA GLY A 194 10.75 1.97 2.07
C GLY A 194 10.26 2.03 0.62
N ASN A 195 9.08 2.61 0.35
CA ASN A 195 8.57 2.74 -1.02
C ASN A 195 9.31 3.77 -1.86
N THR A 196 10.01 4.70 -1.24
CA THR A 196 10.79 5.76 -1.90
C THR A 196 12.29 5.48 -1.90
N LEU A 197 12.72 4.36 -1.31
CA LEU A 197 14.11 3.93 -1.26
C LEU A 197 14.41 2.85 -2.31
N ILE A 198 15.51 3.01 -3.05
CA ILE A 198 16.00 2.02 -4.02
C ILE A 198 17.04 1.14 -3.36
N LEU A 199 16.78 -0.15 -3.26
CA LEU A 199 17.67 -1.11 -2.61
C LEU A 199 18.80 -1.56 -3.53
N GLU A 200 20.05 -1.47 -3.04
CA GLU A 200 21.25 -2.05 -3.64
C GLU A 200 21.79 -3.18 -2.75
N LEU A 201 21.78 -4.41 -3.25
CA LEU A 201 22.33 -5.57 -2.57
C LEU A 201 23.79 -5.82 -3.00
N LEU A 202 24.67 -6.10 -2.04
CA LEU A 202 26.04 -6.56 -2.28
C LEU A 202 26.07 -8.08 -2.45
N HIS A 203 25.19 -8.78 -1.76
CA HIS A 203 25.09 -10.24 -1.73
C HIS A 203 23.66 -10.67 -2.00
N GLY A 204 23.49 -11.68 -2.83
CA GLY A 204 22.15 -12.19 -3.14
C GLY A 204 22.18 -13.28 -4.21
N ARG A 205 21.03 -13.88 -4.48
CA ARG A 205 20.85 -14.84 -5.56
C ARG A 205 20.78 -14.08 -6.89
N SER A 206 21.42 -14.62 -7.94
CA SER A 206 21.47 -13.99 -9.26
C SER A 206 20.10 -13.78 -9.92
N ASP A 207 19.12 -14.64 -9.58
CA ASP A 207 17.75 -14.54 -10.07
C ASP A 207 16.95 -13.41 -9.40
N ILE A 208 17.38 -12.96 -8.22
CA ILE A 208 16.78 -11.85 -7.46
C ILE A 208 17.51 -10.54 -7.76
N MET A 209 18.85 -10.54 -7.83
CA MET A 209 19.67 -9.34 -8.06
C MET A 209 19.49 -8.67 -9.43
N ALA A 210 18.85 -9.32 -10.38
CA ALA A 210 18.76 -8.82 -11.76
C ALA A 210 17.86 -7.57 -11.94
N LYS A 211 17.14 -7.14 -10.91
CA LYS A 211 16.20 -6.01 -10.99
C LYS A 211 16.87 -4.71 -10.52
N ARG A 212 17.45 -3.95 -11.45
CA ARG A 212 17.88 -2.57 -11.16
C ARG A 212 16.67 -1.71 -10.78
N GLY A 213 16.81 -0.89 -9.73
CA GLY A 213 15.78 0.03 -9.29
C GLY A 213 14.67 -0.66 -8.44
N MET A 214 15.00 -1.74 -7.75
CA MET A 214 14.11 -2.41 -6.82
C MET A 214 13.83 -1.50 -5.62
N LYS A 215 12.55 -1.21 -5.35
CA LYS A 215 12.14 -0.51 -4.14
C LYS A 215 12.34 -1.40 -2.93
N LEU A 216 12.83 -0.84 -1.82
CA LEU A 216 13.05 -1.56 -0.57
C LEU A 216 11.77 -2.28 -0.11
N HIS A 217 10.64 -1.58 -0.11
CA HIS A 217 9.34 -2.17 0.22
C HIS A 217 8.98 -3.38 -0.67
N GLY A 218 9.06 -3.20 -1.99
CA GLY A 218 8.75 -4.27 -2.95
C GLY A 218 9.69 -5.47 -2.86
N PHE A 219 10.93 -5.28 -2.41
CA PHE A 219 11.85 -6.36 -2.11
C PHE A 219 11.34 -7.23 -0.95
N TRP A 220 10.85 -6.64 0.14
CA TRP A 220 10.26 -7.37 1.25
C TRP A 220 8.99 -8.11 0.86
N ASP A 221 8.15 -7.47 0.03
CA ASP A 221 6.87 -8.04 -0.39
C ASP A 221 7.02 -9.23 -1.33
N HIS A 222 8.05 -9.22 -2.16
CA HIS A 222 8.19 -10.20 -3.22
C HIS A 222 9.50 -11.00 -3.12
N ASP A 223 10.65 -10.31 -3.23
CA ASP A 223 11.91 -11.02 -3.45
C ASP A 223 12.38 -11.77 -2.22
N ALA A 224 12.16 -11.23 -1.02
CA ALA A 224 12.44 -11.91 0.25
C ALA A 224 11.50 -13.12 0.49
N VAL A 225 10.24 -13.05 0.03
CA VAL A 225 9.32 -14.20 0.03
C VAL A 225 9.82 -15.26 -0.95
N MET A 226 10.13 -14.87 -2.19
CA MET A 226 10.63 -15.78 -3.24
C MET A 226 11.97 -16.42 -2.89
N ALA A 227 12.81 -15.77 -2.07
CA ALA A 227 14.06 -16.35 -1.59
C ALA A 227 13.84 -17.59 -0.70
N ASN A 228 12.66 -17.76 -0.13
CA ASN A 228 12.26 -18.96 0.61
C ASN A 228 11.81 -20.11 -0.30
N LEU A 229 11.60 -19.86 -1.58
CA LEU A 229 11.26 -20.89 -2.55
C LEU A 229 12.53 -21.43 -3.24
N PRO A 230 12.53 -22.69 -3.72
CA PRO A 230 13.60 -23.16 -4.58
C PRO A 230 13.76 -22.25 -5.81
N PRO A 231 14.98 -22.05 -6.32
CA PRO A 231 15.19 -21.33 -7.57
C PRO A 231 14.34 -21.91 -8.71
N ILE A 232 13.65 -21.05 -9.43
CA ILE A 232 12.78 -21.43 -10.54
C ILE A 232 13.53 -21.15 -11.83
N ALA A 233 13.72 -22.19 -12.64
CA ALA A 233 14.43 -22.06 -13.91
C ALA A 233 13.76 -21.00 -14.83
N PRO A 234 14.56 -20.10 -15.46
CA PRO A 234 14.01 -18.99 -16.23
C PRO A 234 13.38 -19.41 -17.57
N ASP A 235 13.70 -20.59 -18.05
CA ASP A 235 13.26 -21.19 -19.30
C ASP A 235 11.91 -21.92 -19.23
N LEU A 236 11.34 -22.06 -18.02
CA LEU A 236 10.02 -22.66 -17.82
C LEU A 236 8.91 -21.79 -18.43
N SER A 237 7.91 -22.45 -19.00
CA SER A 237 6.66 -21.80 -19.39
C SER A 237 5.99 -21.13 -18.18
N LYS A 238 5.08 -20.19 -18.45
CA LYS A 238 4.32 -19.51 -17.41
C LYS A 238 3.56 -20.51 -16.53
N GLU A 239 2.95 -21.52 -17.12
CA GLU A 239 2.18 -22.54 -16.42
C GLU A 239 3.06 -23.41 -15.53
N GLU A 240 4.18 -23.94 -16.05
CA GLU A 240 5.13 -24.72 -15.27
C GLU A 240 5.71 -23.92 -14.08
N ARG A 241 5.99 -22.63 -14.30
CA ARG A 241 6.43 -21.73 -13.24
C ARG A 241 5.39 -21.61 -12.12
N TYR A 242 4.10 -21.40 -12.47
CA TYR A 242 3.03 -21.35 -11.47
C TYR A 242 2.88 -22.67 -10.71
N GLN A 243 2.96 -23.81 -11.37
CA GLN A 243 2.90 -25.11 -10.73
C GLN A 243 4.08 -25.30 -9.74
N LYS A 244 5.29 -24.87 -10.12
CA LYS A 244 6.47 -24.94 -9.22
C LYS A 244 6.31 -24.03 -8.01
N ILE A 245 5.80 -22.81 -8.18
CA ILE A 245 5.52 -21.89 -7.08
C ILE A 245 4.46 -22.49 -6.16
N ASP A 246 3.36 -23.03 -6.69
CA ASP A 246 2.30 -23.63 -5.88
C ASP A 246 2.80 -24.85 -5.10
N GLN A 247 3.59 -25.72 -5.73
CA GLN A 247 4.20 -26.85 -5.05
C GLN A 247 5.12 -26.42 -3.91
N ALA A 248 5.98 -25.43 -4.14
CA ALA A 248 6.89 -24.90 -3.13
C ALA A 248 6.14 -24.21 -1.99
N LYS A 249 5.10 -23.42 -2.31
CA LYS A 249 4.20 -22.82 -1.33
C LYS A 249 3.56 -23.87 -0.41
N ARG A 250 3.00 -24.94 -0.98
CA ARG A 250 2.43 -26.05 -0.18
C ARG A 250 3.45 -26.69 0.74
N ALA A 251 4.68 -26.92 0.26
CA ALA A 251 5.74 -27.47 1.09
C ALA A 251 6.09 -26.52 2.26
N ILE A 252 6.05 -25.21 2.05
CA ILE A 252 6.25 -24.22 3.11
C ILE A 252 5.11 -24.31 4.13
N ILE A 253 3.85 -24.31 3.68
CA ILE A 253 2.68 -24.41 4.56
C ILE A 253 2.77 -25.68 5.42
N ASP A 254 3.03 -26.83 4.81
CA ASP A 254 3.12 -28.12 5.50
C ASP A 254 4.28 -28.17 6.53
N SER A 255 5.41 -27.50 6.25
CA SER A 255 6.50 -27.34 7.22
C SER A 255 6.08 -26.46 8.41
N CYS A 256 5.41 -25.33 8.15
CA CYS A 256 4.94 -24.40 9.17
C CYS A 256 3.90 -25.02 10.12
N ILE A 257 3.10 -25.96 9.63
CA ILE A 257 2.16 -26.70 10.49
C ILE A 257 2.88 -27.65 11.44
N LYS A 258 4.00 -28.25 11.02
CA LYS A 258 4.80 -29.16 11.86
C LYS A 258 5.60 -28.40 12.92
N GLU A 259 5.96 -27.17 12.65
CA GLU A 259 6.81 -26.34 13.48
C GLU A 259 6.05 -25.12 14.01
N GLN A 260 5.26 -25.32 15.08
CA GLN A 260 4.56 -24.21 15.72
C GLN A 260 5.55 -23.12 16.14
N PRO A 261 5.34 -21.86 15.74
CA PRO A 261 6.28 -20.78 16.05
C PRO A 261 6.33 -20.49 17.55
N ARG A 262 7.48 -20.05 18.04
CA ARG A 262 7.63 -19.65 19.44
C ARG A 262 6.93 -18.30 19.68
N ASN A 263 6.37 -18.12 20.88
CA ASN A 263 5.77 -16.84 21.33
C ASN A 263 4.74 -16.25 20.34
N TRP A 264 4.05 -17.09 19.59
CA TRP A 264 3.08 -16.63 18.61
C TRP A 264 1.76 -16.19 19.24
N ARG A 265 1.38 -16.82 20.35
CA ARG A 265 0.09 -16.56 21.01
C ARG A 265 0.17 -15.29 21.86
N ALA A 266 -0.85 -14.46 21.75
CA ALA A 266 -0.99 -13.31 22.64
C ALA A 266 -1.22 -13.76 24.07
N PRO A 267 -0.67 -13.09 25.08
CA PRO A 267 -0.98 -13.33 26.49
C PRO A 267 -2.49 -13.21 26.75
N ALA A 268 -3.01 -14.04 27.67
CA ALA A 268 -4.43 -14.03 28.00
C ALA A 268 -4.95 -12.68 28.57
N SER A 269 -4.06 -11.81 29.00
CA SER A 269 -4.37 -10.44 29.44
C SER A 269 -4.66 -9.49 28.30
N ILE A 270 -4.25 -9.81 27.06
CA ILE A 270 -4.48 -8.97 25.88
C ILE A 270 -5.88 -9.24 25.34
N ALA A 271 -6.72 -8.21 25.30
CA ALA A 271 -8.05 -8.31 24.70
C ALA A 271 -7.92 -8.59 23.19
N LEU A 272 -8.81 -9.40 22.64
CA LEU A 272 -8.76 -9.81 21.23
C LEU A 272 -8.69 -8.65 20.24
N ARG A 273 -9.40 -7.54 20.53
CA ARG A 273 -9.37 -6.31 19.72
C ARG A 273 -8.01 -5.62 19.71
N ASN A 274 -7.15 -5.88 20.68
CA ASN A 274 -5.82 -5.29 20.81
C ASN A 274 -4.71 -6.20 20.22
N TYR A 275 -5.08 -7.26 19.51
CA TYR A 275 -4.09 -8.15 18.89
C TYR A 275 -3.26 -7.43 17.81
N GLY A 276 -3.85 -6.46 17.08
CA GLY A 276 -3.12 -5.63 16.13
C GLY A 276 -1.98 -4.85 16.78
N GLU A 277 -2.23 -4.21 17.93
CA GLU A 277 -1.22 -3.49 18.70
C GLU A 277 -0.12 -4.43 19.21
N PHE A 278 -0.52 -5.56 19.80
CA PHE A 278 0.42 -6.58 20.27
C PHE A 278 1.31 -7.12 19.14
N TRP A 279 0.77 -7.30 17.93
CA TRP A 279 1.55 -7.75 16.77
C TRP A 279 2.47 -6.66 16.24
N ALA A 280 2.02 -5.40 16.21
CA ALA A 280 2.85 -4.28 15.81
C ALA A 280 4.05 -4.12 16.75
N ASP A 281 3.86 -4.26 18.07
CA ASP A 281 4.93 -4.22 19.07
C ASP A 281 6.00 -5.31 18.82
N ASP A 282 5.60 -6.50 18.39
CA ASP A 282 6.51 -7.59 18.03
C ASP A 282 7.31 -7.31 16.73
N ILE A 283 6.74 -6.53 15.82
CA ILE A 283 7.31 -6.25 14.50
C ILE A 283 8.20 -5.01 14.49
N LEU A 284 7.92 -4.01 15.31
CA LEU A 284 8.72 -2.77 15.35
C LEU A 284 10.23 -3.00 15.52
N PRO A 285 10.72 -3.91 16.37
CA PRO A 285 12.15 -4.22 16.44
C PRO A 285 12.73 -4.76 15.12
N LEU A 286 11.93 -5.53 14.37
CA LEU A 286 12.33 -6.04 13.06
C LEU A 286 12.33 -4.95 11.99
N ALA A 287 11.35 -4.05 12.02
CA ALA A 287 11.30 -2.87 11.14
C ALA A 287 12.53 -1.97 11.37
N ARG A 288 12.91 -1.75 12.62
CA ARG A 288 14.14 -1.06 12.97
C ARG A 288 15.38 -1.78 12.41
N GLU A 289 15.54 -3.08 12.66
CA GLU A 289 16.67 -3.85 12.17
C GLU A 289 16.73 -3.86 10.63
N ALA A 290 15.58 -3.87 9.94
CA ALA A 290 15.50 -3.79 8.49
C ALA A 290 16.15 -2.52 7.94
N HIS A 291 16.02 -1.40 8.64
CA HIS A 291 16.67 -0.13 8.27
C HIS A 291 18.12 -0.04 8.79
N GLU A 292 18.41 -0.50 10.00
CA GLU A 292 19.76 -0.47 10.59
C GLU A 292 20.80 -1.28 9.78
N ARG A 293 20.37 -2.31 9.06
CA ARG A 293 21.23 -3.12 8.16
C ARG A 293 21.52 -2.43 6.82
N LEU A 294 20.99 -1.22 6.60
CA LEU A 294 21.15 -0.44 5.38
C LEU A 294 21.86 0.88 5.65
N GLN A 295 22.68 1.29 4.70
CA GLN A 295 23.22 2.64 4.60
C GLN A 295 22.40 3.43 3.61
N PHE A 296 21.84 4.55 4.05
CA PHE A 296 21.10 5.47 3.20
C PHE A 296 22.06 6.46 2.53
N ILE A 297 21.89 6.65 1.24
CA ILE A 297 22.72 7.57 0.42
C ILE A 297 21.82 8.32 -0.55
N ASN A 298 22.28 9.51 -0.98
CA ASN A 298 21.52 10.36 -1.89
C ASN A 298 20.09 10.71 -1.39
N VAL A 299 19.89 10.71 -0.09
CA VAL A 299 18.57 10.98 0.51
C VAL A 299 18.20 12.44 0.29
N HIS A 300 17.03 12.68 -0.28
CA HIS A 300 16.54 14.00 -0.64
C HIS A 300 15.01 14.04 -0.61
N GLU A 301 14.46 15.23 -0.38
CA GLU A 301 13.03 15.46 -0.43
C GLU A 301 12.49 15.37 -1.87
N THR A 302 11.36 14.75 -2.02
CA THR A 302 10.60 14.66 -3.28
C THR A 302 9.10 14.67 -3.01
N ILE A 303 8.31 14.73 -4.06
CA ILE A 303 6.84 14.61 -3.97
C ILE A 303 6.45 13.26 -4.57
N ASP A 304 5.84 12.41 -3.76
CA ASP A 304 5.14 11.22 -4.21
C ASP A 304 3.66 11.36 -3.89
N GLN A 305 2.81 11.15 -4.90
CA GLN A 305 1.34 11.21 -4.78
C GLN A 305 0.84 12.46 -4.01
N GLU A 306 1.38 13.64 -4.34
CA GLU A 306 1.04 14.93 -3.74
C GLU A 306 1.53 15.13 -2.29
N LYS A 307 2.27 14.19 -1.72
CA LYS A 307 2.86 14.24 -0.39
C LYS A 307 4.37 14.46 -0.47
N ALA A 308 4.90 15.32 0.39
CA ALA A 308 6.35 15.45 0.58
C ALA A 308 6.89 14.23 1.33
N VAL A 309 7.90 13.57 0.75
CA VAL A 309 8.53 12.35 1.28
C VAL A 309 10.04 12.41 1.06
N MET A 310 10.79 11.54 1.73
CA MET A 310 12.21 11.40 1.49
C MET A 310 12.48 10.18 0.60
N ALA A 311 13.22 10.40 -0.49
CA ALA A 311 13.64 9.36 -1.42
C ALA A 311 15.17 9.25 -1.43
N GLY A 312 15.69 8.09 -1.85
CA GLY A 312 17.12 7.87 -1.90
C GLY A 312 17.47 6.43 -2.26
N ASP A 313 18.74 6.08 -2.03
CA ASP A 313 19.25 4.73 -2.21
C ASP A 313 19.51 4.09 -0.84
N ALA A 314 19.18 2.81 -0.72
CA ALA A 314 19.45 1.99 0.45
C ALA A 314 20.45 0.89 0.06
N ARG A 315 21.66 0.98 0.58
CA ARG A 315 22.73 0.02 0.30
C ARG A 315 22.93 -0.91 1.46
N GLU A 316 23.08 -2.21 1.20
CA GLU A 316 23.41 -3.22 2.19
C GLU A 316 24.71 -2.86 2.94
N LYS A 317 24.67 -2.93 4.27
CA LYS A 317 25.86 -2.82 5.14
C LYS A 317 26.51 -4.17 5.38
N ASN A 318 27.83 -4.16 5.56
CA ASN A 318 28.51 -5.29 6.20
C ASN A 318 28.19 -5.27 7.70
N THR A 319 27.38 -6.21 8.16
CA THR A 319 27.00 -6.37 9.56
C THR A 319 27.97 -7.25 10.34
N ALA A 320 27.97 -7.13 11.67
CA ALA A 320 28.88 -7.89 12.55
C ALA A 320 28.64 -9.41 12.46
N ASP A 321 27.40 -9.84 12.20
CA ASP A 321 27.02 -11.24 12.00
C ASP A 321 27.41 -11.79 10.63
N ARG A 322 27.84 -10.92 9.69
CA ARG A 322 28.22 -11.24 8.31
C ARG A 322 27.11 -11.95 7.50
N VAL A 323 25.85 -11.76 7.89
CA VAL A 323 24.69 -12.28 7.16
C VAL A 323 24.25 -11.24 6.15
N GLY A 324 24.20 -11.62 4.87
CA GLY A 324 23.71 -10.75 3.81
C GLY A 324 22.25 -10.35 4.00
N TYR A 325 21.88 -9.16 3.50
CA TYR A 325 20.53 -8.61 3.70
C TYR A 325 19.44 -9.55 3.16
N LEU A 326 19.65 -10.15 1.98
CA LEU A 326 18.71 -11.10 1.39
C LEU A 326 18.52 -12.34 2.28
N ASP A 327 19.61 -12.94 2.79
CA ASP A 327 19.54 -14.14 3.61
C ASP A 327 18.88 -13.85 4.96
N TRP A 328 19.19 -12.70 5.55
CA TRP A 328 18.57 -12.24 6.79
C TRP A 328 17.08 -11.99 6.60
N THR A 329 16.69 -11.22 5.56
CA THR A 329 15.28 -10.92 5.28
C THR A 329 14.48 -12.16 4.94
N ALA A 330 15.04 -13.09 4.16
CA ALA A 330 14.38 -14.36 3.85
C ALA A 330 14.07 -15.17 5.12
N LYS A 331 15.02 -15.21 6.07
CA LYS A 331 14.80 -15.86 7.37
C LYS A 331 13.70 -15.17 8.17
N VAL A 332 13.74 -13.83 8.29
CA VAL A 332 12.72 -13.06 8.99
C VAL A 332 11.36 -13.29 8.36
N VAL A 333 11.25 -13.18 7.03
CA VAL A 333 9.99 -13.41 6.30
C VAL A 333 9.45 -14.82 6.57
N ARG A 334 10.30 -15.84 6.53
CA ARG A 334 9.89 -17.23 6.83
C ARG A 334 9.28 -17.37 8.22
N GLU A 335 9.91 -16.75 9.22
CA GLU A 335 9.44 -16.77 10.61
C GLU A 335 8.14 -15.99 10.76
N GLN A 336 8.02 -14.84 10.10
CA GLN A 336 6.84 -13.99 10.18
C GLN A 336 5.63 -14.58 9.42
N LEU A 337 5.82 -15.18 8.26
CA LEU A 337 4.75 -15.89 7.55
C LEU A 337 4.17 -17.04 8.40
N ASN A 338 5.05 -17.82 9.05
CA ASN A 338 4.62 -18.88 9.96
C ASN A 338 3.82 -18.30 11.13
N ARG A 339 4.35 -17.29 11.81
CA ARG A 339 3.71 -16.64 12.96
C ARG A 339 2.36 -16.02 12.58
N ALA A 340 2.30 -15.30 11.45
CA ALA A 340 1.08 -14.69 10.93
C ALA A 340 -0.04 -15.70 10.70
N GLY A 341 0.26 -16.85 10.09
CA GLY A 341 -0.75 -17.88 9.85
C GLY A 341 -1.33 -18.48 11.13
N TRP A 342 -0.50 -18.79 12.12
CA TRP A 342 -0.95 -19.27 13.43
C TRP A 342 -1.74 -18.19 14.20
N ARG A 343 -1.32 -16.94 14.13
CA ARG A 343 -2.01 -15.80 14.76
C ARG A 343 -3.36 -15.51 14.13
N LEU A 344 -3.45 -15.59 12.79
CA LEU A 344 -4.72 -15.46 12.07
C LEU A 344 -5.72 -16.55 12.49
N ALA A 345 -5.26 -17.80 12.56
CA ALA A 345 -6.09 -18.92 12.99
C ALA A 345 -6.63 -18.73 14.41
N ASP A 346 -5.80 -18.30 15.35
CA ASP A 346 -6.19 -18.03 16.74
C ASP A 346 -7.17 -16.86 16.83
N LEU A 347 -6.86 -15.73 16.18
CA LEU A 347 -7.74 -14.56 16.16
C LEU A 347 -9.13 -14.90 15.65
N LEU A 348 -9.21 -15.54 14.48
CA LEU A 348 -10.51 -15.88 13.87
C LEU A 348 -11.26 -16.91 14.71
N THR A 349 -10.57 -17.93 15.24
CA THR A 349 -11.19 -18.93 16.12
C THR A 349 -11.85 -18.27 17.34
N GLN A 350 -11.16 -17.33 17.98
CA GLN A 350 -11.69 -16.61 19.12
C GLN A 350 -12.78 -15.60 18.72
N ALA A 351 -12.65 -14.92 17.58
CA ALA A 351 -13.61 -13.93 17.12
C ALA A 351 -14.97 -14.55 16.77
N VAL A 352 -15.00 -15.72 16.11
CA VAL A 352 -16.24 -16.41 15.72
C VAL A 352 -16.74 -17.40 16.77
N GLY A 353 -15.87 -17.82 17.71
CA GLY A 353 -16.19 -18.81 18.75
C GLY A 353 -17.05 -18.28 19.88
N SER A 354 -16.97 -16.99 20.18
CA SER A 354 -17.72 -16.36 21.28
C SER A 354 -19.11 -15.98 20.82
N THR A 355 -20.13 -16.80 21.16
CA THR A 355 -21.50 -16.29 21.26
C THR A 355 -21.52 -15.34 22.44
N SER A 356 -21.60 -14.05 22.18
CA SER A 356 -21.70 -13.02 23.20
C SER A 356 -23.02 -13.25 24.03
N THR A 357 -22.87 -13.67 25.27
CA THR A 357 -23.83 -13.36 26.29
C THR A 357 -23.30 -12.15 27.07
N ASN A 358 -23.94 -11.00 26.83
CA ASN A 358 -23.88 -9.78 27.63
C ASN A 358 -22.54 -9.08 27.84
N SER A 359 -22.31 -8.04 27.04
CA SER A 359 -21.69 -6.81 27.53
C SER A 359 -22.40 -5.61 26.90
N THR A 360 -23.39 -5.10 27.61
CA THR A 360 -24.00 -3.80 27.36
C THR A 360 -23.19 -2.74 28.07
N ALA A 361 -22.14 -2.26 27.42
CA ALA A 361 -21.59 -0.94 27.66
C ALA A 361 -21.43 -0.25 26.29
N PRO A 362 -22.07 0.89 26.05
CA PRO A 362 -21.84 1.65 24.82
C PRO A 362 -20.40 2.16 24.83
N ILE A 363 -19.62 1.70 23.86
CA ILE A 363 -18.29 2.27 23.63
C ILE A 363 -18.52 3.67 23.07
N ALA A 364 -18.07 4.70 23.80
CA ALA A 364 -18.00 6.06 23.30
C ALA A 364 -17.19 6.05 22.01
N ALA A 365 -17.70 6.74 20.98
CA ALA A 365 -16.93 6.98 19.76
C ALA A 365 -15.60 7.63 20.14
N PRO A 366 -14.47 7.22 19.54
CA PRO A 366 -13.19 7.87 19.80
C PRO A 366 -13.31 9.35 19.46
N GLU A 367 -12.94 10.22 20.41
CA GLU A 367 -12.87 11.66 20.15
C GLU A 367 -11.88 11.93 19.01
N PRO A 368 -12.17 12.87 18.11
CA PRO A 368 -11.26 13.23 17.03
C PRO A 368 -9.96 13.79 17.65
N ILE A 369 -8.84 13.19 17.33
CA ILE A 369 -7.51 13.70 17.67
C ILE A 369 -7.38 15.06 16.97
N ALA A 370 -7.26 16.13 17.76
CA ALA A 370 -7.11 17.49 17.27
C ALA A 370 -5.85 17.58 16.39
N ALA A 371 -6.01 18.16 15.20
CA ALA A 371 -4.91 18.48 14.31
C ALA A 371 -3.87 19.37 15.02
N PRO A 372 -2.56 19.22 14.77
CA PRO A 372 -1.53 20.06 15.37
C PRO A 372 -1.77 21.52 15.01
N ALA A 373 -1.75 22.37 16.03
CA ALA A 373 -1.98 23.80 15.92
C ALA A 373 -0.90 24.44 15.02
N GLY A 374 -1.30 24.91 13.85
CA GLY A 374 -0.46 25.76 13.00
C GLY A 374 -0.05 27.04 13.73
N THR A 375 1.19 27.42 13.59
CA THR A 375 1.81 28.64 14.05
C THR A 375 1.02 29.87 13.60
N ARG A 376 0.62 30.69 14.56
CA ARG A 376 -0.03 31.98 14.34
C ARG A 376 0.95 32.98 13.73
N GLU A 377 0.62 33.53 12.57
CA GLU A 377 1.09 34.85 12.14
C GLU A 377 0.12 35.94 12.61
N PRO A 378 0.61 37.19 12.88
CA PRO A 378 -0.19 38.19 13.55
C PRO A 378 -1.15 38.97 12.63
N SER A 379 -2.29 39.22 13.20
CA SER A 379 -3.44 39.96 12.77
C SER A 379 -3.16 41.35 12.21
N ALA A 380 -3.80 41.70 11.11
CA ALA A 380 -4.22 43.08 10.81
C ALA A 380 -5.73 43.10 10.50
N THR A 381 -6.44 43.92 11.23
CA THR A 381 -7.89 44.12 11.22
C THR A 381 -8.28 45.33 10.31
N PRO A 382 -9.55 45.68 10.15
CA PRO A 382 -10.44 45.32 9.01
C PRO A 382 -10.95 46.53 8.26
N THR A 383 -11.66 46.35 7.15
CA THR A 383 -12.72 47.29 6.77
C THR A 383 -13.80 46.64 5.86
N ALA A 384 -14.98 46.74 6.34
CA ALA A 384 -16.38 46.81 5.86
C ALA A 384 -16.83 46.46 4.44
N GLU A 385 -17.90 45.63 4.45
CA GLU A 385 -19.19 45.73 3.72
C GLU A 385 -19.24 45.79 2.20
N GLN A 386 -19.90 44.82 1.57
CA GLN A 386 -21.28 44.98 1.07
C GLN A 386 -21.90 43.69 0.50
N LYS A 387 -23.21 43.63 0.71
CA LYS A 387 -24.24 42.68 0.33
C LYS A 387 -24.42 42.50 -1.19
N SER A 388 -24.84 41.32 -1.65
CA SER A 388 -26.16 41.15 -2.29
C SER A 388 -26.25 39.94 -3.25
N THR A 389 -27.16 39.05 -2.94
CA THR A 389 -28.17 38.33 -3.75
C THR A 389 -27.76 37.32 -4.82
N ALA A 390 -28.21 36.08 -4.59
CA ALA A 390 -28.47 35.05 -5.61
C ALA A 390 -29.66 35.44 -6.52
N PRO A 391 -29.78 34.85 -7.71
CA PRO A 391 -30.66 33.70 -7.86
C PRO A 391 -30.17 32.57 -8.84
N SER A 392 -30.74 31.40 -8.64
CA SER A 392 -30.80 30.21 -9.52
C SER A 392 -31.93 30.38 -10.58
N PRO A 393 -32.21 29.43 -11.49
CA PRO A 393 -31.39 28.60 -12.39
C PRO A 393 -31.84 28.72 -13.86
N ALA A 394 -31.09 28.19 -14.84
CA ALA A 394 -31.67 27.62 -16.07
C ALA A 394 -30.64 27.00 -17.05
N THR A 395 -30.93 25.78 -17.44
CA THR A 395 -30.87 25.15 -18.77
C THR A 395 -29.53 25.00 -19.51
N ALA A 396 -29.26 23.72 -19.79
CA ALA A 396 -28.25 23.18 -20.69
C ALA A 396 -28.31 23.74 -22.11
N THR A 397 -27.13 24.06 -22.67
CA THR A 397 -26.86 23.94 -24.11
C THR A 397 -25.36 23.95 -24.41
N SER A 398 -24.97 22.98 -25.22
CA SER A 398 -23.74 22.78 -26.05
C SER A 398 -22.46 23.54 -25.68
N ALA A 399 -21.42 22.77 -25.45
CA ALA A 399 -20.06 23.21 -25.26
C ALA A 399 -19.52 24.00 -26.45
N LYS A 400 -19.31 25.31 -26.23
CA LYS A 400 -18.41 26.16 -26.98
C LYS A 400 -17.21 26.42 -26.08
N ALA A 401 -15.98 26.25 -26.64
CA ALA A 401 -14.74 26.43 -25.93
C ALA A 401 -14.76 27.66 -25.01
N ALA A 402 -14.34 27.49 -23.77
CA ALA A 402 -14.19 28.58 -22.81
C ALA A 402 -13.12 29.56 -23.31
N PRO A 403 -13.37 30.85 -23.30
CA PRO A 403 -12.37 31.85 -23.64
C PRO A 403 -11.43 32.02 -22.45
N GLY A 404 -10.11 31.72 -22.64
CA GLY A 404 -9.05 32.12 -21.74
C GLY A 404 -8.23 31.02 -21.09
N ALA A 405 -8.17 29.80 -21.62
CA ALA A 405 -7.14 28.85 -21.18
C ALA A 405 -5.76 29.38 -21.57
N ASP A 406 -4.95 29.74 -20.59
CA ASP A 406 -3.55 30.10 -20.79
C ASP A 406 -2.76 28.81 -21.06
N PHE A 407 -2.22 28.68 -22.28
CA PHE A 407 -1.39 27.53 -22.69
C PHE A 407 0.10 27.77 -22.45
N GLY A 408 0.49 28.95 -21.98
CA GLY A 408 1.87 29.37 -21.87
C GLY A 408 2.50 29.71 -23.25
N PRO A 409 3.78 30.09 -23.28
CA PRO A 409 4.49 30.41 -24.52
C PRO A 409 4.70 29.16 -25.39
N TYR A 410 4.69 29.35 -26.72
CA TYR A 410 4.95 28.28 -27.68
C TYR A 410 6.37 27.72 -27.49
N PRO A 411 6.53 26.38 -27.28
CA PRO A 411 7.82 25.77 -26.98
C PRO A 411 8.62 25.54 -28.28
N ALA A 412 9.23 26.57 -28.86
CA ALA A 412 9.99 26.44 -30.11
C ALA A 412 11.12 25.41 -30.04
N ASN A 413 11.67 25.17 -28.85
CA ASN A 413 12.72 24.18 -28.58
C ASN A 413 12.16 22.85 -28.00
N TYR A 414 10.91 22.50 -28.28
CA TYR A 414 10.25 21.31 -27.73
C TYR A 414 11.04 20.00 -27.92
N LYS A 415 11.79 19.86 -29.03
CA LYS A 415 12.61 18.67 -29.30
C LYS A 415 13.75 18.50 -28.28
N GLU A 416 14.36 19.60 -27.89
CA GLU A 416 15.42 19.63 -26.87
C GLU A 416 14.81 19.35 -25.47
N ILE A 417 13.70 19.99 -25.14
CA ILE A 417 12.97 19.80 -23.88
C ILE A 417 12.64 18.31 -23.71
N ILE A 418 12.03 17.68 -24.73
CA ILE A 418 11.62 16.27 -24.67
C ILE A 418 12.83 15.34 -24.60
N THR A 419 13.87 15.59 -25.40
CA THR A 419 15.09 14.77 -25.38
C THR A 419 15.78 14.84 -24.02
N THR A 420 15.86 16.03 -23.41
CA THR A 420 16.42 16.22 -22.08
C THR A 420 15.58 15.54 -21.01
N TRP A 421 14.25 15.70 -21.09
CA TRP A 421 13.30 15.04 -20.20
C TRP A 421 13.41 13.50 -20.30
N MET A 422 13.45 12.94 -21.51
CA MET A 422 13.61 11.49 -21.69
C MET A 422 14.92 10.97 -21.09
N LYS A 423 16.03 11.69 -21.30
CA LYS A 423 17.34 11.34 -20.70
C LYS A 423 17.29 11.36 -19.19
N LYS A 424 16.62 12.35 -18.58
CA LYS A 424 16.45 12.45 -17.11
C LYS A 424 15.75 11.21 -16.54
N TYR A 425 14.82 10.62 -17.28
CA TYR A 425 14.07 9.43 -16.85
C TYR A 425 14.63 8.12 -17.44
N SER A 426 15.87 8.13 -17.95
CA SER A 426 16.54 6.97 -18.57
C SER A 426 15.73 6.30 -19.69
N LEU A 427 14.93 7.09 -20.41
CA LEU A 427 14.16 6.64 -21.56
C LEU A 427 15.03 6.70 -22.83
N ASP A 428 14.82 5.77 -23.77
CA ASP A 428 15.57 5.76 -25.02
C ASP A 428 15.18 6.93 -25.93
N ALA A 429 16.07 7.90 -26.06
CA ALA A 429 15.94 9.06 -26.93
C ALA A 429 16.84 8.97 -28.18
N SER A 430 17.37 7.78 -28.49
CA SER A 430 18.32 7.61 -29.60
C SER A 430 17.69 7.81 -30.98
N ARG A 431 16.39 7.52 -31.09
CA ARG A 431 15.63 7.66 -32.34
C ARG A 431 14.22 8.17 -32.02
N LEU A 432 13.97 9.45 -32.32
CA LEU A 432 12.67 10.10 -32.15
C LEU A 432 12.10 10.49 -33.51
N GLU A 433 10.91 10.04 -33.83
CA GLU A 433 10.19 10.38 -35.05
C GLU A 433 9.00 11.30 -34.70
N TRP A 434 9.15 12.60 -34.98
CA TRP A 434 8.17 13.62 -34.61
C TRP A 434 6.93 13.56 -35.51
N GLN A 435 5.73 13.59 -34.93
CA GLN A 435 4.46 13.56 -35.64
C GLN A 435 3.80 14.96 -35.66
N GLY A 436 4.45 15.89 -36.37
CA GLY A 436 3.96 17.25 -36.54
C GLY A 436 4.48 18.24 -35.48
N GLU A 437 3.95 19.45 -35.54
CA GLU A 437 4.30 20.55 -34.65
C GLU A 437 3.42 20.55 -33.38
N PRO A 438 3.90 21.18 -32.27
CA PRO A 438 3.14 21.33 -31.04
C PRO A 438 1.77 21.95 -31.24
N LYS A 439 0.73 21.35 -30.68
CA LYS A 439 -0.66 21.82 -30.76
C LYS A 439 -1.18 22.15 -29.38
N GLN A 440 -1.93 23.23 -29.24
CA GLN A 440 -2.62 23.54 -27.99
C GLN A 440 -3.60 22.43 -27.62
N ALA A 441 -3.48 21.93 -26.40
CA ALA A 441 -4.30 20.86 -25.88
C ALA A 441 -4.40 20.90 -24.37
N GLU A 442 -5.39 20.20 -23.86
CA GLU A 442 -5.51 19.89 -22.43
C GLU A 442 -5.35 18.39 -22.24
N MET A 443 -4.45 18.00 -21.36
CA MET A 443 -4.26 16.60 -20.99
C MET A 443 -4.36 16.42 -19.48
N PRO A 444 -4.98 15.33 -19.02
CA PRO A 444 -4.88 14.94 -17.62
C PRO A 444 -3.46 14.39 -17.35
N ASN A 445 -2.91 14.66 -16.17
CA ASN A 445 -1.78 13.89 -15.66
C ASN A 445 -2.26 12.54 -15.12
N ALA A 446 -1.33 11.77 -14.55
CA ALA A 446 -1.63 10.45 -13.96
C ALA A 446 -2.67 10.53 -12.82
N SER A 447 -2.82 11.67 -12.14
CA SER A 447 -3.80 11.90 -11.08
C SER A 447 -5.16 12.44 -11.59
N GLY A 448 -5.33 12.61 -12.91
CA GLY A 448 -6.55 13.14 -13.51
C GLY A 448 -6.67 14.65 -13.51
N GLN A 449 -5.70 15.38 -12.96
CA GLN A 449 -5.65 16.83 -13.02
C GLN A 449 -5.37 17.28 -14.46
N ARG A 450 -6.17 18.19 -15.00
CA ARG A 450 -6.02 18.69 -16.38
C ARG A 450 -5.05 19.85 -16.43
N PHE A 451 -4.12 19.76 -17.37
CA PHE A 451 -3.17 20.82 -17.70
C PHE A 451 -3.40 21.31 -19.11
N SER A 452 -3.39 22.62 -19.29
CA SER A 452 -3.36 23.27 -20.61
C SER A 452 -1.92 23.52 -21.01
N GLY A 453 -1.56 23.22 -22.25
CA GLY A 453 -0.21 23.39 -22.76
C GLY A 453 -0.11 22.98 -24.23
N TYR A 454 1.07 22.66 -24.69
CA TYR A 454 1.33 22.24 -26.06
C TYR A 454 1.58 20.73 -26.11
N LEU A 455 0.69 20.00 -26.78
CA LEU A 455 0.78 18.57 -27.02
C LEU A 455 1.75 18.28 -28.17
N ILE A 456 2.71 17.42 -27.93
CA ILE A 456 3.65 16.90 -28.91
C ILE A 456 3.49 15.39 -28.98
N ILE A 457 3.37 14.84 -30.20
CA ILE A 457 3.26 13.42 -30.46
C ILE A 457 4.51 12.98 -31.22
N PHE A 458 5.09 11.85 -30.83
CA PHE A 458 6.28 11.29 -31.47
C PHE A 458 6.35 9.78 -31.28
N ASN A 459 7.12 9.10 -32.13
CA ASN A 459 7.44 7.69 -31.95
C ASN A 459 8.84 7.55 -31.36
N THR A 460 9.01 6.55 -30.50
CA THR A 460 10.29 6.19 -29.89
C THR A 460 10.44 4.67 -29.83
N PRO A 461 11.67 4.13 -29.88
CA PRO A 461 11.92 2.70 -29.73
C PRO A 461 11.43 2.18 -28.37
N ASP A 462 10.77 1.01 -28.41
CA ASP A 462 10.41 0.26 -27.21
C ASP A 462 10.51 -1.24 -27.53
N ARG A 463 11.52 -1.90 -26.97
CA ARG A 463 11.76 -3.36 -27.13
C ARG A 463 11.77 -3.83 -28.58
N GLY A 464 12.39 -3.06 -29.46
CA GLY A 464 12.52 -3.42 -30.89
C GLY A 464 11.34 -3.03 -31.78
N THR A 465 10.33 -2.37 -31.25
CA THR A 465 9.22 -1.77 -32.00
C THR A 465 9.15 -0.28 -31.77
N MET A 466 8.55 0.47 -32.72
CA MET A 466 8.28 1.89 -32.52
C MET A 466 6.93 2.08 -31.88
N LYS A 467 6.88 2.83 -30.78
CA LYS A 467 5.62 3.18 -30.09
C LYS A 467 5.34 4.67 -30.14
N THR A 468 4.09 5.00 -30.36
CA THR A 468 3.61 6.39 -30.28
C THR A 468 3.54 6.84 -28.83
N ARG A 469 4.12 7.98 -28.54
CA ARG A 469 4.15 8.65 -27.26
C ARG A 469 3.62 10.06 -27.39
N SER A 470 3.13 10.63 -26.31
CA SER A 470 2.79 12.05 -26.29
C SER A 470 3.21 12.70 -24.98
N VAL A 471 3.56 13.97 -25.06
CA VAL A 471 3.86 14.83 -23.93
C VAL A 471 3.14 16.17 -24.07
N LEU A 472 2.80 16.78 -22.94
CA LEU A 472 2.29 18.13 -22.86
C LEU A 472 3.40 19.02 -22.27
N ILE A 473 3.77 20.09 -22.99
CA ILE A 473 4.73 21.09 -22.51
C ILE A 473 4.01 22.36 -22.14
N ARG A 474 4.33 22.90 -20.97
CA ARG A 474 3.92 24.23 -20.53
C ARG A 474 5.10 24.92 -19.87
N ASP A 475 5.30 26.19 -20.17
CA ASP A 475 6.37 27.03 -19.60
C ASP A 475 7.78 26.40 -19.70
N GLY A 476 8.05 25.66 -20.79
CA GLY A 476 9.32 25.02 -21.05
C GLY A 476 9.57 23.71 -20.31
N VAL A 477 8.56 23.15 -19.60
CA VAL A 477 8.66 21.87 -18.90
C VAL A 477 7.58 20.90 -19.37
N VAL A 478 7.87 19.58 -19.26
CA VAL A 478 6.88 18.53 -19.51
C VAL A 478 6.01 18.41 -18.27
N VAL A 479 4.72 18.72 -18.41
CA VAL A 479 3.73 18.71 -17.31
C VAL A 479 2.80 17.50 -17.34
N SER A 480 2.72 16.80 -18.47
CA SER A 480 1.96 15.55 -18.60
C SER A 480 2.55 14.69 -19.70
N ASN A 481 2.37 13.38 -19.62
CA ASN A 481 2.83 12.43 -20.64
C ASN A 481 1.87 11.24 -20.75
N SER A 482 1.92 10.54 -21.90
CA SER A 482 1.11 9.34 -22.14
C SER A 482 1.86 8.37 -23.06
N GLY A 483 1.68 7.09 -22.81
CA GLY A 483 2.27 6.02 -23.58
C GLY A 483 3.66 5.56 -23.13
N PHE A 484 4.18 6.04 -21.98
CA PHE A 484 5.48 5.66 -21.41
C PHE A 484 5.37 4.53 -20.41
#